data_6879273c156e00e5b1e4689fa8c5c3fd
#
_entry.id   6879273c156e00e5b1e4689fa8c5c3fd
#
_cell.length_a   1.000
_cell.length_b   1.000
_cell.length_c   1.000
_cell.angle_alpha   90.00
_cell.angle_beta   90.00
_cell.angle_gamma   90.00
#
_symmetry.space_group_name_H-M   'P 1'
#
loop_
_entity.id
_entity.type
_entity.pdbx_description
1 polymer ?
#
loop_
_entity_poly.entity_id
_entity_poly.type
_entity_poly.pdbx_seq_one_letter_code
_entity_poly.pdbx_strand_id
1 'polypeptide(L)'
;MGSPTSGYWQAAECASVFDHYAEAGYNNQGATSLNTPGYINMTLRQPYGVVAAIIPWNFPLLFFANKVAPALAVGNTVVLKSSEKAPLTVSASWDSRRSAKD
;
A
#
# COMPACT_ATOMS: atom_id res chain seq x y z
N MET A 1 6.63 23.40 0.93
CA MET A 1 5.40 22.77 1.40
C MET A 1 4.22 23.34 0.65
N GLY A 2 3.30 22.50 0.31
CA GLY A 2 2.19 22.92 -0.51
C GLY A 2 1.19 23.83 0.17
N SER A 3 0.38 24.50 -0.63
CA SER A 3 -0.77 25.25 -0.17
C SER A 3 -1.81 24.31 0.45
N PRO A 4 -2.83 24.84 1.17
CA PRO A 4 -3.95 24.02 1.67
C PRO A 4 -4.64 23.20 0.56
N THR A 5 -4.74 23.77 -0.64
CA THR A 5 -5.31 23.09 -1.81
C THR A 5 -4.51 21.84 -2.16
N SER A 6 -3.20 21.93 -2.11
CA SER A 6 -2.28 20.83 -2.37
C SER A 6 -2.48 19.68 -1.36
N GLY A 7 -2.69 20.03 -0.09
CA GLY A 7 -2.96 19.03 0.95
C GLY A 7 -4.27 18.28 0.73
N TYR A 8 -5.34 18.99 0.36
CA TYR A 8 -6.62 18.37 0.04
C TYR A 8 -6.53 17.45 -1.17
N TRP A 9 -5.81 17.88 -2.19
CA TRP A 9 -5.60 17.06 -3.38
C TRP A 9 -4.88 15.75 -3.04
N GLN A 10 -3.83 15.82 -2.25
CA GLN A 10 -3.09 14.63 -1.82
C GLN A 10 -3.97 13.68 -0.99
N ALA A 11 -4.80 14.23 -0.12
CA ALA A 11 -5.71 13.41 0.69
C ALA A 11 -6.72 12.66 -0.18
N ALA A 12 -7.29 13.32 -1.18
CA ALA A 12 -8.24 12.71 -2.10
C ALA A 12 -7.58 11.61 -2.94
N GLU A 13 -6.38 11.86 -3.45
CA GLU A 13 -5.62 10.87 -4.21
C GLU A 13 -5.22 9.68 -3.33
N CYS A 14 -4.84 9.92 -2.10
CA CYS A 14 -4.51 8.89 -1.14
C CYS A 14 -5.70 7.95 -0.91
N ALA A 15 -6.88 8.50 -0.66
CA ALA A 15 -8.10 7.72 -0.48
C ALA A 15 -8.42 6.89 -1.72
N SER A 16 -8.28 7.48 -2.91
CA SER A 16 -8.50 6.80 -4.18
C SER A 16 -7.56 5.61 -4.37
N VAL A 17 -6.29 5.76 -4.03
CA VAL A 17 -5.30 4.69 -4.12
C VAL A 17 -5.66 3.54 -3.18
N PHE A 18 -6.04 3.83 -1.94
CA PHE A 18 -6.45 2.79 -1.00
C PHE A 18 -7.69 2.04 -1.47
N ASP A 19 -8.68 2.75 -1.99
CA ASP A 19 -9.89 2.13 -2.54
C ASP A 19 -9.56 1.20 -3.71
N HIS A 20 -8.70 1.64 -4.60
CA HIS A 20 -8.25 0.85 -5.74
C HIS A 20 -7.63 -0.47 -5.29
N TYR A 21 -6.69 -0.44 -4.36
CA TYR A 21 -6.01 -1.64 -3.92
C TYR A 21 -6.86 -2.51 -3.00
N ALA A 22 -7.82 -1.95 -2.29
CA ALA A 22 -8.78 -2.72 -1.52
C ALA A 22 -9.59 -3.65 -2.45
N GLU A 23 -9.97 -3.18 -3.63
CA GLU A 23 -10.66 -3.98 -4.63
C GLU A 23 -9.73 -4.91 -5.40
N ALA A 24 -8.57 -4.40 -5.83
CA ALA A 24 -7.61 -5.15 -6.63
C ALA A 24 -7.07 -6.38 -5.89
N GLY A 25 -6.98 -6.33 -4.57
CA GLY A 25 -6.52 -7.44 -3.76
C GLY A 25 -7.33 -8.72 -3.94
N TYR A 26 -8.61 -8.60 -4.22
CA TYR A 26 -9.49 -9.77 -4.44
C TYR A 26 -9.21 -10.48 -5.75
N ASN A 27 -8.57 -9.81 -6.69
CA ASN A 27 -8.30 -10.36 -8.02
C ASN A 27 -6.87 -10.87 -8.19
N ASN A 28 -6.11 -10.93 -7.10
CA ASN A 28 -4.73 -11.40 -7.15
C ASN A 28 -4.72 -12.93 -7.17
N GLN A 29 -4.46 -13.49 -8.35
CA GLN A 29 -4.55 -14.92 -8.59
C GLN A 29 -3.21 -15.53 -8.99
N GLY A 30 -3.04 -16.80 -8.68
CA GLY A 30 -1.95 -17.61 -9.21
C GLY A 30 -2.31 -18.19 -10.58
N ALA A 31 -1.42 -18.98 -11.11
CA ALA A 31 -1.61 -19.66 -12.39
C ALA A 31 -1.51 -21.16 -12.22
N THR A 32 -2.24 -21.89 -13.04
CA THR A 32 -2.22 -23.35 -13.06
C THR A 32 -1.99 -23.82 -14.50
N SER A 33 -1.15 -24.83 -14.67
CA SER A 33 -0.90 -25.43 -15.97
C SER A 33 -1.00 -26.95 -15.87
N LEU A 34 -1.68 -27.56 -16.84
CA LEU A 34 -1.81 -29.00 -16.95
C LEU A 34 -1.00 -29.55 -18.12
N ASN A 35 -0.06 -28.79 -18.66
CA ASN A 35 0.67 -29.14 -19.86
C ASN A 35 1.76 -30.23 -19.66
N THR A 36 2.11 -30.53 -18.41
CA THR A 36 3.12 -31.56 -18.13
C THR A 36 2.43 -32.83 -17.71
N PRO A 37 2.55 -33.94 -18.51
CA PRO A 37 1.88 -35.18 -18.17
C PRO A 37 2.35 -35.74 -16.82
N GLY A 38 1.38 -36.15 -15.98
CA GLY A 38 1.65 -36.72 -14.67
C GLY A 38 1.92 -35.67 -13.57
N TYR A 39 1.85 -34.40 -13.89
CA TYR A 39 2.11 -33.30 -12.93
C TYR A 39 1.03 -32.23 -13.02
N ILE A 40 0.76 -31.60 -11.90
CA ILE A 40 -0.04 -30.37 -11.82
C ILE A 40 0.92 -29.25 -11.43
N ASN A 41 1.10 -28.29 -12.33
CA ASN A 41 1.94 -27.13 -12.06
C ASN A 41 1.05 -25.96 -11.64
N MET A 42 1.36 -25.34 -10.50
CA MET A 42 0.59 -24.19 -10.03
C MET A 42 1.50 -23.16 -9.40
N THR A 43 1.09 -21.89 -9.52
CA THR A 43 1.73 -20.78 -8.87
C THR A 43 0.83 -20.31 -7.73
N LEU A 44 1.38 -20.24 -6.52
CA LEU A 44 0.67 -19.70 -5.37
C LEU A 44 1.23 -18.34 -5.01
N ARG A 45 0.36 -17.36 -4.87
CA ARG A 45 0.74 -16.02 -4.42
C ARG A 45 0.69 -15.97 -2.92
N GLN A 46 1.79 -15.59 -2.29
CA GLN A 46 1.88 -15.47 -0.84
C GLN A 46 2.45 -14.12 -0.48
N PRO A 47 2.04 -13.52 0.65
CA PRO A 47 2.65 -12.29 1.13
C PRO A 47 4.11 -12.54 1.51
N TYR A 48 4.96 -11.53 1.33
CA TYR A 48 6.35 -11.59 1.77
C TYR A 48 6.47 -11.60 3.29
N GLY A 49 5.46 -11.08 3.99
CA GLY A 49 5.45 -10.94 5.44
C GLY A 49 5.68 -9.50 5.85
N VAL A 50 6.91 -9.06 5.89
CA VAL A 50 7.26 -7.68 6.26
C VAL A 50 7.85 -6.95 5.06
N VAL A 51 7.28 -5.79 4.74
CA VAL A 51 7.72 -4.95 3.64
C VAL A 51 8.23 -3.62 4.19
N ALA A 52 9.41 -3.19 3.78
CA ALA A 52 9.93 -1.89 4.13
C ALA A 52 9.52 -0.86 3.07
N ALA A 53 8.97 0.25 3.52
CA ALA A 53 8.58 1.35 2.64
C ALA A 53 9.31 2.63 3.04
N ILE A 54 9.99 3.24 2.07
CA ILE A 54 10.74 4.48 2.27
C ILE A 54 10.05 5.56 1.45
N ILE A 55 9.72 6.67 2.10
CA ILE A 55 8.91 7.73 1.52
C ILE A 55 9.72 9.03 1.42
N PRO A 56 9.78 9.67 0.23
CA PRO A 56 10.44 10.96 0.09
C PRO A 56 9.64 12.10 0.72
N TRP A 57 10.26 13.28 0.79
CA TRP A 57 9.66 14.45 1.41
C TRP A 57 8.62 15.15 0.52
N ASN A 58 8.74 15.03 -0.80
CA ASN A 58 7.79 15.64 -1.73
C ASN A 58 6.55 14.72 -1.89
N PHE A 59 5.37 15.28 -1.73
CA PHE A 59 4.10 14.53 -1.78
C PHE A 59 4.09 13.31 -0.86
N PRO A 60 4.37 13.49 0.44
CA PRO A 60 4.54 12.35 1.35
C PRO A 60 3.28 11.48 1.48
N LEU A 61 2.11 12.08 1.48
CA LEU A 61 0.86 11.37 1.65
C LEU A 61 0.56 10.47 0.45
N LEU A 62 0.83 10.95 -0.76
CA LEU A 62 0.62 10.17 -1.97
C LEU A 62 1.58 8.99 -2.05
N PHE A 63 2.85 9.21 -1.76
CA PHE A 63 3.83 8.12 -1.74
C PHE A 63 3.55 7.11 -0.64
N PHE A 64 3.06 7.57 0.50
CA PHE A 64 2.60 6.68 1.56
C PHE A 64 1.53 5.73 1.02
N ALA A 65 0.50 6.27 0.39
CA ALA A 65 -0.59 5.46 -0.17
C ALA A 65 -0.09 4.49 -1.23
N ASN A 66 0.73 4.95 -2.16
CA ASN A 66 1.22 4.13 -3.26
C ASN A 66 2.11 2.96 -2.83
N LYS A 67 2.77 3.08 -1.69
CA LYS A 67 3.64 2.01 -1.18
C LYS A 67 2.94 1.12 -0.17
N VAL A 68 2.12 1.69 0.69
CA VAL A 68 1.49 0.96 1.79
C VAL A 68 0.24 0.21 1.33
N ALA A 69 -0.60 0.82 0.52
CA ALA A 69 -1.86 0.21 0.11
C ALA A 69 -1.68 -1.15 -0.60
N PRO A 70 -0.83 -1.28 -1.64
CA PRO A 70 -0.65 -2.58 -2.28
C PRO A 70 -0.01 -3.62 -1.35
N ALA A 71 0.91 -3.22 -0.47
CA ALA A 71 1.54 -4.14 0.46
C ALA A 71 0.53 -4.72 1.45
N LEU A 72 -0.34 -3.87 2.01
CA LEU A 72 -1.37 -4.32 2.94
C LEU A 72 -2.48 -5.12 2.27
N ALA A 73 -2.82 -4.80 1.03
CA ALA A 73 -3.91 -5.46 0.30
C ALA A 73 -3.67 -6.95 0.11
N VAL A 74 -2.41 -7.38 0.05
CA VAL A 74 -2.05 -8.78 -0.13
C VAL A 74 -1.54 -9.45 1.15
N GLY A 75 -1.77 -8.82 2.30
CA GLY A 75 -1.55 -9.45 3.60
C GLY A 75 -0.18 -9.23 4.24
N ASN A 76 0.62 -8.29 3.73
CA ASN A 76 1.89 -7.96 4.34
C ASN A 76 1.74 -6.98 5.50
N THR A 77 2.70 -6.99 6.41
CA THR A 77 2.92 -5.90 7.36
C THR A 77 3.94 -4.94 6.75
N VAL A 78 3.91 -3.68 7.17
CA VAL A 78 4.76 -2.65 6.59
C VAL A 78 5.53 -1.93 7.67
N VAL A 79 6.84 -1.81 7.47
CA VAL A 79 7.72 -0.92 8.25
C VAL A 79 7.95 0.31 7.40
N LEU A 80 7.52 1.46 7.89
CA LEU A 80 7.53 2.71 7.14
C LEU A 80 8.60 3.66 7.66
N LYS A 81 9.44 4.15 6.76
CA LYS A 81 10.38 5.22 7.05
C LYS A 81 9.94 6.48 6.33
N SER A 82 9.51 7.47 7.08
CA SER A 82 9.14 8.77 6.54
C SER A 82 10.38 9.65 6.37
N SER A 83 10.24 10.70 5.56
CA SER A 83 11.29 11.69 5.41
C SER A 83 11.41 12.57 6.66
N GLU A 84 12.60 12.92 7.02
CA GLU A 84 12.86 13.88 8.09
C GLU A 84 12.27 15.26 7.82
N LYS A 85 12.02 15.58 6.55
CA LYS A 85 11.46 16.87 6.15
C LYS A 85 9.94 16.95 6.27
N ALA A 86 9.24 15.81 6.33
CA ALA A 86 7.78 15.78 6.43
C ALA A 86 7.26 14.59 7.24
N PRO A 87 7.75 14.39 8.49
CA PRO A 87 7.37 13.21 9.26
C PRO A 87 5.95 13.27 9.81
N LEU A 88 5.45 14.45 10.14
CA LEU A 88 4.18 14.61 10.83
C LEU A 88 2.98 14.22 9.98
N THR A 89 3.02 14.50 8.68
CA THR A 89 1.94 14.16 7.75
C THR A 89 1.73 12.64 7.68
N VAL A 90 2.83 11.90 7.56
CA VAL A 90 2.79 10.44 7.46
C VAL A 90 2.35 9.81 8.78
N SER A 91 2.87 10.29 9.90
CA SER A 91 2.51 9.79 11.22
C SER A 91 1.02 10.02 11.51
N ALA A 92 0.48 11.18 11.19
CA ALA A 92 -0.93 11.49 11.36
C ALA A 92 -1.81 10.57 10.52
N SER A 93 -1.42 10.29 9.29
CA SER A 93 -2.14 9.38 8.39
C SER A 93 -2.18 7.96 8.95
N TRP A 94 -1.07 7.48 9.49
CA TRP A 94 -0.98 6.16 10.09
C TRP A 94 -1.88 6.03 11.31
N ASP A 95 -1.84 7.02 12.20
CA ASP A 95 -2.63 7.03 13.42
C ASP A 95 -4.13 7.07 13.12
N SER A 96 -4.54 7.85 12.14
CA SER A 96 -5.94 7.90 11.70
C SER A 96 -6.44 6.53 11.25
N ARG A 97 -5.62 5.79 10.55
CA ARG A 97 -5.98 4.46 10.07
C ARG A 97 -6.10 3.45 11.20
N ARG A 98 -5.21 3.51 12.18
CA ARG A 98 -5.28 2.66 13.36
C ARG A 98 -6.58 2.91 14.13
N SER A 99 -6.93 4.16 14.31
CA SER A 99 -8.18 4.53 14.98
C SER A 99 -9.41 4.02 14.23
N ALA A 100 -9.38 4.02 12.91
CA ALA A 100 -10.49 3.52 12.09
C ALA A 100 -10.68 2.01 12.20
N LYS A 101 -9.63 1.26 12.52
CA LYS A 101 -9.70 -0.20 12.68
C LYS A 101 -10.23 -0.61 14.05
N ASP A 102 -10.02 0.23 15.05
CA ASP A 102 -10.45 -0.02 16.40
C ASP A 102 -11.89 0.47 16.61
#